data_3cd874397672b0cede1efb388dae9b4c
#
_entry.id   3cd874397672b0cede1efb388dae9b4c
#
_cell.length_a   1.000
_cell.length_b   1.000
_cell.length_c   1.000
_cell.angle_alpha   90.00
_cell.angle_beta   90.00
_cell.angle_gamma   90.00
#
_symmetry.space_group_name_H-M   'P 1'
#
loop_
_entity.id
_entity.type
_entity.pdbx_description
1 polymer ?
#
loop_
_entity_poly.entity_id
_entity_poly.type
_entity_poly.pdbx_seq_one_letter_code
_entity_poly.pdbx_strand_id
1 'polypeptide(L)'
;MQHFFVDASQVSEETIRIEGTDVNHMKNVLRMRIGEEVTVSDGQGKEYLCQVLDFEEEQVQLKIVETKASDAELPSKIYLFQGLPKQEKMELIVQKWVELGIYAVVPVSMKRCVVKLDAKKGAKKVERWNTIAASAAKQSGRGIVPEVTSVKTYKEALEMAKDLDVVLVPYECAEGMEHTKKLIQSIKPVSYTHLRAHETCADL
;
A
#
# COMPACT_ATOMS: atom_id res chain seq x y z
N MET A 1 12.21 -16.08 -0.30
CA MET A 1 12.44 -15.77 1.13
C MET A 1 11.12 -15.23 1.67
N GLN A 2 10.74 -15.55 2.91
CA GLN A 2 9.49 -15.06 3.51
C GLN A 2 9.69 -13.63 3.98
N HIS A 3 8.63 -12.80 3.83
CA HIS A 3 8.66 -11.37 4.14
C HIS A 3 7.61 -11.02 5.19
N PHE A 4 8.02 -10.30 6.24
CA PHE A 4 7.18 -9.88 7.35
C PHE A 4 7.26 -8.37 7.56
N PHE A 5 6.22 -7.80 8.15
CA PHE A 5 6.22 -6.41 8.60
C PHE A 5 6.20 -6.35 10.12
N VAL A 6 6.94 -5.40 10.66
CA VAL A 6 6.97 -5.09 12.10
C VAL A 6 6.85 -3.59 12.31
N ASP A 7 6.39 -3.20 13.49
CA ASP A 7 6.47 -1.80 13.90
C ASP A 7 7.92 -1.44 14.28
N ALA A 8 8.28 -0.18 14.10
CA ALA A 8 9.61 0.31 14.47
C ALA A 8 9.94 0.07 15.95
N SER A 9 8.93 0.01 16.82
CA SER A 9 9.09 -0.33 18.25
C SER A 9 9.52 -1.77 18.52
N GLN A 10 9.34 -2.66 17.54
CA GLN A 10 9.74 -4.07 17.62
C GLN A 10 11.18 -4.30 17.15
N VAL A 11 11.82 -3.26 16.58
CA VAL A 11 13.19 -3.30 16.06
C VAL A 11 14.13 -2.73 17.13
N SER A 12 15.12 -3.52 17.52
CA SER A 12 16.26 -3.12 18.38
C SER A 12 17.53 -3.05 17.54
N GLU A 13 18.66 -2.71 18.14
CA GLU A 13 19.95 -2.58 17.41
C GLU A 13 20.39 -3.89 16.74
N GLU A 14 20.20 -5.03 17.39
CA GLU A 14 20.67 -6.33 16.91
C GLU A 14 19.55 -7.35 16.68
N THR A 15 18.34 -7.07 17.18
CA THR A 15 17.24 -8.03 17.17
C THR A 15 15.92 -7.40 16.78
N ILE A 16 15.04 -8.23 16.20
CA ILE A 16 13.64 -7.89 15.90
C ILE A 16 12.74 -8.89 16.60
N ARG A 17 11.63 -8.41 17.16
CA ARG A 17 10.57 -9.24 17.73
C ARG A 17 9.37 -9.26 16.79
N ILE A 18 8.95 -10.45 16.39
CA ILE A 18 7.68 -10.65 15.68
C ILE A 18 6.64 -11.08 16.71
N GLU A 19 5.49 -10.42 16.70
CA GLU A 19 4.38 -10.63 17.62
C GLU A 19 3.06 -10.87 16.88
N GLY A 20 2.01 -11.30 17.58
CA GLY A 20 0.67 -11.43 17.03
C GLY A 20 0.49 -12.60 16.06
N THR A 21 -0.28 -12.38 14.99
CA THR A 21 -0.68 -13.43 14.06
C THR A 21 0.49 -14.04 13.28
N ASP A 22 1.56 -13.27 13.08
CA ASP A 22 2.72 -13.71 12.32
C ASP A 22 3.52 -14.77 13.08
N VAL A 23 3.47 -14.81 14.43
CA VAL A 23 4.05 -15.88 15.24
C VAL A 23 3.46 -17.25 14.87
N ASN A 24 2.14 -17.33 14.83
CA ASN A 24 1.46 -18.56 14.43
C ASN A 24 1.75 -18.92 12.97
N HIS A 25 1.84 -17.93 12.10
CA HIS A 25 2.18 -18.12 10.69
C HIS A 25 3.57 -18.74 10.54
N MET A 26 4.58 -18.21 11.23
CA MET A 26 5.95 -18.72 11.20
C MET A 26 6.05 -20.14 11.78
N LYS A 27 5.43 -20.40 12.94
CA LYS A 27 5.52 -21.68 13.65
C LYS A 27 4.75 -22.80 12.94
N ASN A 28 3.47 -22.56 12.66
CA ASN A 28 2.52 -23.61 12.30
C ASN A 28 2.24 -23.70 10.80
N VAL A 29 2.24 -22.59 10.08
CA VAL A 29 1.97 -22.57 8.64
C VAL A 29 3.27 -22.78 7.86
N LEU A 30 4.27 -21.95 8.09
CA LEU A 30 5.56 -22.03 7.42
C LEU A 30 6.48 -23.09 8.03
N ARG A 31 6.25 -23.44 9.30
CA ARG A 31 7.07 -24.43 10.06
C ARG A 31 8.55 -24.09 10.05
N MET A 32 8.84 -22.81 10.23
CA MET A 32 10.21 -22.31 10.21
C MET A 32 11.03 -22.85 11.38
N ARG A 33 12.32 -22.93 11.16
CA ARG A 33 13.29 -23.46 12.13
C ARG A 33 14.25 -22.36 12.59
N ILE A 34 14.83 -22.55 13.77
CA ILE A 34 15.94 -21.73 14.25
C ILE A 34 17.07 -21.77 13.22
N GLY A 35 17.64 -20.61 12.91
CA GLY A 35 18.68 -20.44 11.91
C GLY A 35 18.17 -20.14 10.49
N GLU A 36 16.88 -20.27 10.21
CA GLU A 36 16.33 -19.91 8.89
C GLU A 36 16.30 -18.39 8.69
N GLU A 37 16.52 -17.96 7.46
CA GLU A 37 16.55 -16.56 7.07
C GLU A 37 15.16 -16.06 6.67
N VAL A 38 14.86 -14.83 7.07
CA VAL A 38 13.63 -14.10 6.73
C VAL A 38 13.96 -12.65 6.41
N THR A 39 13.16 -12.04 5.58
CA THR A 39 13.18 -10.59 5.36
C THR A 39 12.11 -9.93 6.21
N VAL A 40 12.47 -8.84 6.88
CA VAL A 40 11.56 -8.04 7.70
C VAL A 40 11.64 -6.59 7.26
N SER A 41 10.49 -5.93 7.10
CA SER A 41 10.40 -4.49 6.84
C SER A 41 9.74 -3.76 8.00
N ASP A 42 10.24 -2.56 8.32
CA ASP A 42 9.67 -1.69 9.36
C ASP A 42 8.46 -0.86 8.87
N GLY A 43 8.04 -1.08 7.63
CA GLY A 43 6.97 -0.30 7.01
C GLY A 43 7.34 1.15 6.69
N GLN A 44 8.58 1.57 6.95
CA GLN A 44 9.08 2.93 6.75
C GLN A 44 10.23 3.01 5.72
N GLY A 45 10.44 1.91 4.98
CA GLY A 45 11.41 1.85 3.90
C GLY A 45 12.77 1.25 4.30
N LYS A 46 12.90 0.68 5.50
CA LYS A 46 14.05 -0.16 5.85
C LYS A 46 13.68 -1.63 5.78
N GLU A 47 14.62 -2.40 5.29
CA GLU A 47 14.53 -3.84 5.17
C GLU A 47 15.69 -4.51 5.90
N TYR A 48 15.38 -5.55 6.64
CA TYR A 48 16.31 -6.30 7.47
C TYR A 48 16.35 -7.74 6.98
N LEU A 49 17.54 -8.23 6.66
CA LEU A 49 17.78 -9.66 6.55
C LEU A 49 18.00 -10.19 7.96
N CYS A 50 17.16 -11.10 8.38
CA CYS A 50 17.18 -11.63 9.72
C CYS A 50 17.31 -13.14 9.74
N GLN A 51 17.80 -13.69 10.84
CA GLN A 51 17.86 -15.11 11.13
C GLN A 51 17.02 -15.42 12.38
N VAL A 52 16.22 -16.47 12.34
CA VAL A 52 15.39 -16.91 13.45
C VAL A 52 16.31 -17.37 14.60
N LEU A 53 16.20 -16.69 15.75
CA LEU A 53 16.94 -17.05 16.97
C LEU A 53 16.17 -18.02 17.85
N ASP A 54 14.91 -17.70 18.13
CA ASP A 54 14.10 -18.48 19.06
C ASP A 54 12.60 -18.29 18.80
N PHE A 55 11.81 -19.29 19.20
CA PHE A 55 10.36 -19.31 19.16
C PHE A 55 9.80 -19.35 20.58
N GLU A 56 9.46 -18.20 21.12
CA GLU A 56 8.75 -18.08 22.39
C GLU A 56 7.23 -18.27 22.17
N GLU A 57 6.46 -18.33 23.25
CA GLU A 57 5.01 -18.63 23.17
C GLU A 57 4.23 -17.59 22.35
N GLU A 58 4.46 -16.30 22.61
CA GLU A 58 3.74 -15.18 21.99
C GLU A 58 4.60 -14.34 21.03
N GLN A 59 5.89 -14.65 20.89
CA GLN A 59 6.80 -13.91 20.00
C GLN A 59 7.84 -14.82 19.35
N VAL A 60 8.43 -14.32 18.27
CA VAL A 60 9.58 -14.91 17.61
C VAL A 60 10.72 -13.91 17.66
N GLN A 61 11.87 -14.31 18.18
CA GLN A 61 13.06 -13.48 18.18
C GLN A 61 13.88 -13.73 16.92
N LEU A 62 14.28 -12.64 16.27
CA LEU A 62 15.13 -12.66 15.09
C LEU A 62 16.40 -11.87 15.36
N LYS A 63 17.52 -12.37 14.86
CA LYS A 63 18.79 -11.64 14.82
C LYS A 63 18.90 -10.90 13.50
N ILE A 64 19.25 -9.61 13.54
CA ILE A 64 19.56 -8.83 12.36
C ILE A 64 20.92 -9.26 11.81
N VAL A 65 20.96 -9.69 10.56
CA VAL A 65 22.18 -10.05 9.85
C VAL A 65 22.66 -8.88 8.99
N GLU A 66 21.72 -8.22 8.31
CA GLU A 66 21.99 -7.08 7.43
C GLU A 66 20.83 -6.10 7.46
N THR A 67 21.12 -4.82 7.34
CA THR A 67 20.12 -3.75 7.20
C THR A 67 20.37 -2.99 5.91
N LYS A 68 19.32 -2.81 5.11
CA LYS A 68 19.39 -2.03 3.86
C LYS A 68 18.16 -1.14 3.69
N ALA A 69 18.28 -0.13 2.86
CA ALA A 69 17.10 0.57 2.35
C ALA A 69 16.30 -0.37 1.42
N SER A 70 14.98 -0.30 1.47
CA SER A 70 14.15 -1.10 0.57
C SER A 70 14.27 -0.56 -0.86
N ASP A 71 14.67 -1.42 -1.79
CA ASP A 71 14.73 -1.12 -3.23
C ASP A 71 13.39 -1.34 -3.93
N ALA A 72 12.37 -1.79 -3.18
CA ALA A 72 11.06 -2.16 -3.73
C ALA A 72 10.13 -0.96 -3.97
N GLU A 73 10.52 0.23 -3.51
CA GLU A 73 9.67 1.42 -3.58
C GLU A 73 9.97 2.27 -4.81
N LEU A 74 8.90 2.82 -5.38
CA LEU A 74 9.04 3.80 -6.46
C LEU A 74 9.65 5.11 -5.92
N PRO A 75 10.50 5.79 -6.69
CA PRO A 75 11.09 7.06 -6.29
C PRO A 75 10.06 8.19 -6.18
N SER A 76 8.86 8.00 -6.72
CA SER A 76 7.75 8.96 -6.67
C SER A 76 6.59 8.42 -5.85
N LYS A 77 5.96 9.28 -5.05
CA LYS A 77 4.76 8.92 -4.30
C LYS A 77 3.52 9.05 -5.17
N ILE A 78 2.93 7.93 -5.54
CA ILE A 78 1.75 7.88 -6.40
C ILE A 78 0.50 7.71 -5.54
N TYR A 79 -0.46 8.61 -5.67
CA TYR A 79 -1.76 8.57 -5.00
C TYR A 79 -2.85 8.20 -6.00
N LEU A 80 -3.65 7.16 -5.70
CA LEU A 80 -4.82 6.80 -6.49
C LEU A 80 -6.09 7.35 -5.85
N PHE A 81 -6.73 8.32 -6.49
CA PHE A 81 -8.07 8.77 -6.12
C PHE A 81 -9.10 7.96 -6.90
N GLN A 82 -9.69 6.99 -6.24
CA GLN A 82 -10.60 6.03 -6.86
C GLN A 82 -12.04 6.30 -6.49
N GLY A 83 -12.89 6.59 -7.49
CA GLY A 83 -14.34 6.61 -7.29
C GLY A 83 -14.83 5.24 -6.81
N LEU A 84 -15.78 5.22 -5.86
CA LEU A 84 -16.29 3.97 -5.30
C LEU A 84 -16.93 3.09 -6.37
N PRO A 85 -16.34 1.96 -6.74
CA PRO A 85 -16.90 1.06 -7.74
C PRO A 85 -17.99 0.17 -7.15
N LYS A 86 -18.74 -0.50 -8.02
CA LYS A 86 -19.74 -1.49 -7.63
C LYS A 86 -19.07 -2.74 -7.07
N GLN A 87 -19.73 -3.39 -6.10
CA GLN A 87 -19.35 -4.69 -5.54
C GLN A 87 -17.94 -4.70 -4.94
N GLU A 88 -17.22 -5.81 -5.14
CA GLU A 88 -15.89 -6.06 -4.57
C GLU A 88 -14.73 -5.57 -5.47
N LYS A 89 -15.03 -4.85 -6.54
CA LYS A 89 -14.01 -4.34 -7.46
C LYS A 89 -12.95 -3.47 -6.76
N MET A 90 -13.34 -2.76 -5.68
CA MET A 90 -12.39 -1.95 -4.92
C MET A 90 -11.29 -2.80 -4.28
N GLU A 91 -11.60 -4.01 -3.85
CA GLU A 91 -10.63 -4.93 -3.25
C GLU A 91 -9.56 -5.34 -4.27
N LEU A 92 -9.99 -5.70 -5.48
CA LEU A 92 -9.06 -6.00 -6.58
C LEU A 92 -8.22 -4.78 -6.99
N ILE A 93 -8.83 -3.59 -7.03
CA ILE A 93 -8.14 -2.34 -7.35
C ILE A 93 -7.04 -2.08 -6.31
N VAL A 94 -7.37 -2.14 -5.02
CA VAL A 94 -6.39 -1.95 -3.93
C VAL A 94 -5.25 -2.95 -4.07
N GLN A 95 -5.56 -4.24 -4.20
CA GLN A 95 -4.56 -5.28 -4.37
C GLN A 95 -3.61 -4.96 -5.52
N LYS A 96 -4.14 -4.72 -6.72
CA LYS A 96 -3.32 -4.52 -7.91
C LYS A 96 -2.48 -3.24 -7.87
N TRP A 97 -3.01 -2.16 -7.34
CA TRP A 97 -2.24 -0.93 -7.19
C TRP A 97 -1.13 -1.05 -6.13
N VAL A 98 -1.37 -1.79 -5.05
CA VAL A 98 -0.32 -2.11 -4.08
C VAL A 98 0.81 -2.90 -4.73
N GLU A 99 0.49 -3.95 -5.50
CA GLU A 99 1.46 -4.74 -6.25
C GLU A 99 2.26 -3.87 -7.26
N LEU A 100 1.66 -2.82 -7.81
CA LEU A 100 2.28 -1.89 -8.78
C LEU A 100 3.07 -0.75 -8.15
N GLY A 101 3.12 -0.63 -6.82
CA GLY A 101 3.94 0.39 -6.17
C GLY A 101 3.20 1.65 -5.73
N ILE A 102 1.86 1.64 -5.63
CA ILE A 102 1.10 2.80 -5.13
C ILE A 102 1.57 3.22 -3.74
N TYR A 103 1.58 4.53 -3.46
CA TYR A 103 1.88 5.05 -2.13
C TYR A 103 0.64 5.09 -1.23
N ALA A 104 -0.49 5.54 -1.77
CA ALA A 104 -1.76 5.55 -1.04
C ALA A 104 -2.96 5.46 -2.00
N VAL A 105 -4.07 4.91 -1.50
CA VAL A 105 -5.35 4.86 -2.18
C VAL A 105 -6.35 5.74 -1.43
N VAL A 106 -6.97 6.67 -2.13
CA VAL A 106 -7.99 7.59 -1.62
C VAL A 106 -9.34 7.23 -2.22
N PRO A 107 -10.22 6.53 -1.48
CA PRO A 107 -11.57 6.24 -1.95
C PRO A 107 -12.40 7.52 -2.02
N VAL A 108 -13.06 7.78 -3.15
CA VAL A 108 -13.83 9.01 -3.37
C VAL A 108 -15.30 8.69 -3.59
N SER A 109 -16.17 9.31 -2.79
CA SER A 109 -17.62 9.28 -2.99
C SER A 109 -18.02 10.35 -4.01
N MET A 110 -18.47 9.92 -5.19
CA MET A 110 -18.91 10.80 -6.26
C MET A 110 -20.42 10.76 -6.44
N LYS A 111 -20.98 11.78 -7.09
CA LYS A 111 -22.43 11.89 -7.35
C LYS A 111 -22.99 10.68 -8.08
N ARG A 112 -22.26 10.14 -9.06
CA ARG A 112 -22.68 9.00 -9.87
C ARG A 112 -22.24 7.64 -9.33
N CYS A 113 -21.49 7.58 -8.21
CA CYS A 113 -21.21 6.31 -7.58
C CYS A 113 -22.50 5.63 -7.11
N VAL A 114 -22.70 4.41 -7.59
CA VAL A 114 -23.86 3.58 -7.19
C VAL A 114 -23.76 3.20 -5.70
N VAL A 115 -22.55 3.02 -5.21
CA VAL A 115 -22.28 2.69 -3.80
C VAL A 115 -22.22 3.98 -3.00
N LYS A 116 -23.18 4.13 -2.09
CA LYS A 116 -23.18 5.20 -1.08
C LYS A 116 -22.88 4.58 0.27
N LEU A 117 -21.80 5.01 0.90
CA LEU A 117 -21.38 4.55 2.21
C LEU A 117 -21.70 5.63 3.25
N ASP A 118 -22.43 5.23 4.30
CA ASP A 118 -22.48 6.02 5.52
C ASP A 118 -21.13 5.92 6.26
N ALA A 119 -20.89 6.82 7.23
CA ALA A 119 -19.62 6.89 7.95
C ALA A 119 -19.22 5.54 8.57
N LYS A 120 -20.17 4.82 9.18
CA LYS A 120 -19.92 3.53 9.85
C LYS A 120 -19.56 2.41 8.85
N LYS A 121 -20.30 2.33 7.74
CA LYS A 121 -20.01 1.36 6.67
C LYS A 121 -18.71 1.70 5.95
N GLY A 122 -18.45 3.00 5.76
CA GLY A 122 -17.20 3.50 5.18
C GLY A 122 -15.99 3.06 6.00
N ALA A 123 -16.00 3.27 7.30
CA ALA A 123 -14.92 2.87 8.21
C ALA A 123 -14.63 1.35 8.13
N LYS A 124 -15.67 0.50 8.21
CA LYS A 124 -15.50 -0.96 8.07
C LYS A 124 -14.92 -1.39 6.72
N LYS A 125 -15.31 -0.73 5.64
CA LYS A 125 -14.76 -1.01 4.31
C LYS A 125 -13.30 -0.60 4.21
N VAL A 126 -12.94 0.58 4.74
CA VAL A 126 -11.55 1.06 4.78
C VAL A 126 -10.67 0.10 5.59
N GLU A 127 -11.11 -0.36 6.75
CA GLU A 127 -10.41 -1.37 7.54
C GLU A 127 -10.12 -2.65 6.72
N ARG A 128 -11.13 -3.18 6.04
CA ARG A 128 -10.97 -4.33 5.15
C ARG A 128 -9.99 -4.06 4.00
N TRP A 129 -10.07 -2.89 3.38
CA TRP A 129 -9.16 -2.52 2.29
C TRP A 129 -7.71 -2.36 2.77
N ASN A 130 -7.49 -1.84 3.97
CA ASN A 130 -6.16 -1.80 4.58
C ASN A 130 -5.61 -3.20 4.88
N THR A 131 -6.45 -4.14 5.30
CA THR A 131 -6.06 -5.55 5.46
C THR A 131 -5.61 -6.18 4.13
N ILE A 132 -6.32 -5.86 3.04
CA ILE A 132 -5.96 -6.33 1.69
C ILE A 132 -4.65 -5.68 1.24
N ALA A 133 -4.48 -4.36 1.48
CA ALA A 133 -3.26 -3.65 1.16
C ALA A 133 -2.04 -4.25 1.88
N ALA A 134 -2.17 -4.55 3.18
CA ALA A 134 -1.12 -5.19 3.96
C ALA A 134 -0.76 -6.59 3.42
N SER A 135 -1.76 -7.40 3.07
CA SER A 135 -1.54 -8.72 2.47
C SER A 135 -0.85 -8.64 1.11
N ALA A 136 -1.29 -7.71 0.26
CA ALA A 136 -0.69 -7.48 -1.05
C ALA A 136 0.75 -6.96 -0.93
N ALA A 137 1.03 -6.06 0.01
CA ALA A 137 2.37 -5.55 0.28
C ALA A 137 3.33 -6.67 0.73
N LYS A 138 2.88 -7.55 1.65
CA LYS A 138 3.64 -8.74 2.05
C LYS A 138 3.96 -9.64 0.86
N GLN A 139 2.97 -9.93 0.03
CA GLN A 139 3.14 -10.82 -1.13
C GLN A 139 4.07 -10.24 -2.20
N SER A 140 3.98 -8.95 -2.46
CA SER A 140 4.78 -8.27 -3.49
C SER A 140 6.14 -7.79 -2.99
N GLY A 141 6.49 -8.06 -1.73
CA GLY A 141 7.78 -7.70 -1.15
C GLY A 141 7.98 -6.18 -1.03
N ARG A 142 6.91 -5.41 -0.79
CA ARG A 142 6.99 -3.96 -0.60
C ARG A 142 7.73 -3.60 0.70
N GLY A 143 8.45 -2.49 0.70
CA GLY A 143 9.08 -1.94 1.89
C GLY A 143 8.15 -1.12 2.77
N ILE A 144 7.00 -0.70 2.22
CA ILE A 144 5.94 0.02 2.93
C ILE A 144 4.59 -0.69 2.75
N VAL A 145 3.67 -0.48 3.70
CA VAL A 145 2.26 -0.85 3.56
C VAL A 145 1.48 0.39 3.11
N PRO A 146 1.01 0.44 1.83
CA PRO A 146 0.25 1.59 1.36
C PRO A 146 -1.05 1.77 2.13
N GLU A 147 -1.33 3.00 2.53
CA GLU A 147 -2.57 3.33 3.26
C GLU A 147 -3.76 3.42 2.29
N VAL A 148 -4.90 2.85 2.70
CA VAL A 148 -6.20 3.20 2.15
C VAL A 148 -6.85 4.19 3.11
N THR A 149 -6.96 5.45 2.68
CA THR A 149 -7.46 6.53 3.54
C THR A 149 -8.97 6.42 3.82
N SER A 150 -9.49 7.25 4.71
CA SER A 150 -10.94 7.39 4.86
C SER A 150 -11.60 7.83 3.55
N VAL A 151 -12.87 7.42 3.35
CA VAL A 151 -13.63 7.82 2.17
C VAL A 151 -13.79 9.34 2.15
N LYS A 152 -13.35 9.98 1.08
CA LYS A 152 -13.43 11.42 0.86
C LYS A 152 -14.60 11.77 -0.05
N THR A 153 -15.16 12.95 0.15
CA THR A 153 -16.03 13.59 -0.85
C THR A 153 -15.21 14.06 -2.04
N TYR A 154 -15.86 14.31 -3.17
CA TYR A 154 -15.18 14.84 -4.34
C TYR A 154 -14.45 16.16 -4.06
N LYS A 155 -15.08 17.05 -3.27
CA LYS A 155 -14.48 18.33 -2.89
C LYS A 155 -13.21 18.15 -2.04
N GLU A 156 -13.26 17.29 -1.04
CA GLU A 156 -12.09 16.98 -0.20
C GLU A 156 -10.96 16.33 -1.02
N ALA A 157 -11.31 15.45 -1.96
CA ALA A 157 -10.33 14.84 -2.85
C ALA A 157 -9.63 15.88 -3.75
N LEU A 158 -10.38 16.86 -4.27
CA LEU A 158 -9.79 17.96 -5.05
C LEU A 158 -8.90 18.87 -4.20
N GLU A 159 -9.29 19.19 -2.97
CA GLU A 159 -8.41 19.96 -2.08
C GLU A 159 -7.11 19.23 -1.80
N MET A 160 -7.17 17.95 -1.49
CA MET A 160 -5.98 17.12 -1.28
C MET A 160 -5.09 17.03 -2.54
N ALA A 161 -5.70 17.04 -3.72
CA ALA A 161 -4.96 16.97 -4.99
C ALA A 161 -4.19 18.26 -5.32
N LYS A 162 -4.54 19.40 -4.73
CA LYS A 162 -3.82 20.68 -4.96
C LYS A 162 -2.39 20.66 -4.44
N ASP A 163 -2.12 19.85 -3.42
CA ASP A 163 -0.81 19.76 -2.78
C ASP A 163 0.12 18.77 -3.52
N LEU A 164 -0.33 18.20 -4.65
CA LEU A 164 0.44 17.27 -5.46
C LEU A 164 1.10 17.97 -6.65
N ASP A 165 2.34 17.61 -6.95
CA ASP A 165 3.12 18.21 -8.04
C ASP A 165 2.50 17.99 -9.42
N VAL A 166 1.90 16.82 -9.64
CA VAL A 166 1.28 16.44 -10.91
C VAL A 166 -0.06 15.77 -10.65
N VAL A 167 -1.10 16.24 -11.34
CA VAL A 167 -2.45 15.64 -11.28
C VAL A 167 -2.83 15.13 -12.66
N LEU A 168 -3.03 13.82 -12.78
CA LEU A 168 -3.45 13.16 -14.01
C LEU A 168 -4.91 12.71 -13.88
N VAL A 169 -5.73 13.14 -14.84
CA VAL A 169 -7.13 12.71 -14.93
C VAL A 169 -7.30 11.95 -16.25
N PRO A 170 -7.23 10.58 -16.20
CA PRO A 170 -7.47 9.79 -17.40
C PRO A 170 -8.89 10.03 -17.92
N TYR A 171 -9.00 10.35 -19.21
CA TYR A 171 -10.26 10.60 -19.89
C TYR A 171 -10.38 9.69 -21.09
N GLU A 172 -11.36 8.78 -21.09
CA GLU A 172 -11.52 7.75 -22.12
C GLU A 172 -11.81 8.28 -23.54
N CYS A 173 -12.44 9.48 -23.62
CA CYS A 173 -12.73 10.12 -24.89
C CYS A 173 -11.64 11.10 -25.36
N ALA A 174 -10.49 11.15 -24.69
CA ALA A 174 -9.37 11.99 -25.13
C ALA A 174 -8.74 11.40 -26.41
N GLU A 175 -8.65 12.21 -27.45
CA GLU A 175 -7.97 11.83 -28.67
C GLU A 175 -6.45 12.01 -28.54
N GLY A 176 -5.70 10.98 -28.91
CA GLY A 176 -4.23 11.00 -29.00
C GLY A 176 -3.52 10.81 -27.67
N MET A 177 -2.47 9.97 -27.68
CA MET A 177 -1.65 9.64 -26.50
C MET A 177 -0.36 10.48 -26.39
N GLU A 178 -0.06 11.32 -27.37
CA GLU A 178 1.21 12.05 -27.46
C GLU A 178 1.42 13.02 -26.29
N HIS A 179 0.35 13.75 -25.92
CA HIS A 179 0.40 14.68 -24.80
C HIS A 179 0.63 13.94 -23.47
N THR A 180 -0.08 12.85 -23.24
CA THR A 180 0.06 12.01 -22.04
C THR A 180 1.46 11.41 -21.94
N LYS A 181 2.03 10.91 -23.05
CA LYS A 181 3.39 10.37 -23.09
C LYS A 181 4.43 11.44 -22.73
N LYS A 182 4.33 12.62 -23.32
CA LYS A 182 5.22 13.74 -23.01
C LYS A 182 5.13 14.16 -21.55
N LEU A 183 3.91 14.23 -21.00
CA LEU A 183 3.69 14.57 -19.61
C LEU A 183 4.31 13.52 -18.67
N ILE A 184 4.06 12.23 -18.91
CA ILE A 184 4.66 11.15 -18.12
C ILE A 184 6.18 11.18 -18.18
N GLN A 185 6.77 11.43 -19.37
CA GLN A 185 8.22 11.56 -19.54
C GLN A 185 8.82 12.79 -18.83
N SER A 186 8.02 13.83 -18.61
CA SER A 186 8.45 15.04 -17.90
C SER A 186 8.42 14.90 -16.38
N ILE A 187 7.78 13.86 -15.84
CA ILE A 187 7.70 13.60 -14.40
C ILE A 187 9.09 13.18 -13.93
N LYS A 188 9.69 14.00 -13.07
CA LYS A 188 10.99 13.69 -12.46
C LYS A 188 10.82 12.68 -11.32
N PRO A 189 11.78 11.76 -11.11
CA PRO A 189 11.83 10.98 -9.88
C PRO A 189 11.78 11.90 -8.65
N VAL A 190 11.06 11.49 -7.61
CA VAL A 190 10.79 12.27 -6.37
C VAL A 190 9.61 13.26 -6.45
N SER A 191 8.89 13.32 -7.57
CA SER A 191 7.65 14.10 -7.65
C SER A 191 6.47 13.35 -7.05
N TYR A 192 5.58 14.08 -6.39
CA TYR A 192 4.29 13.52 -5.97
C TYR A 192 3.38 13.43 -7.19
N THR A 193 3.08 12.22 -7.62
CA THR A 193 2.25 11.98 -8.81
C THR A 193 0.90 11.43 -8.41
N HIS A 194 -0.16 12.01 -8.99
CA HIS A 194 -1.52 11.58 -8.79
C HIS A 194 -2.05 10.90 -10.05
N LEU A 195 -2.49 9.65 -9.91
CA LEU A 195 -3.25 8.94 -10.94
C LEU A 195 -4.71 8.81 -10.49
N ARG A 196 -5.63 9.31 -11.29
CA ARG A 196 -7.06 9.14 -11.09
C ARG A 196 -7.60 8.20 -12.16
N ALA A 197 -8.13 7.06 -11.75
CA ALA A 197 -8.94 6.22 -12.62
C ALA A 197 -10.41 6.68 -12.54
N HIS A 198 -11.04 6.94 -13.68
CA HIS A 198 -12.42 7.37 -13.78
C HIS A 198 -13.28 6.31 -14.45
N GLU A 199 -14.41 5.97 -13.83
CA GLU A 199 -15.35 5.03 -14.45
C GLU A 199 -16.43 5.72 -15.31
N THR A 200 -16.59 7.05 -15.23
CA THR A 200 -17.58 7.78 -16.07
C THR A 200 -17.24 9.25 -16.20
N CYS A 201 -17.19 9.72 -17.43
CA CYS A 201 -16.76 11.04 -17.87
C CYS A 201 -17.81 12.14 -17.89
N ALA A 202 -18.87 12.07 -17.14
CA ALA A 202 -19.98 13.00 -17.35
C ALA A 202 -20.21 14.01 -16.23
N ASP A 203 -19.23 14.25 -15.33
CA ASP A 203 -19.38 15.14 -14.18
C ASP A 203 -18.28 16.24 -14.09
N LEU A 204 -17.68 16.61 -15.23
CA LEU A 204 -16.89 17.84 -15.34
C LEU A 204 -17.72 18.97 -15.89
#